data_8b3f015246ecf1f1b33dacde71f78863
#
_entry.id   8b3f015246ecf1f1b33dacde71f78863
#
_cell.length_a   1.000
_cell.length_b   1.000
_cell.length_c   1.000
_cell.angle_alpha   90.00
_cell.angle_beta   90.00
_cell.angle_gamma   90.00
#
_symmetry.space_group_name_H-M   'P 1'
#
loop_
_entity.id
_entity.type
_entity.pdbx_description
1 polymer ?
#
loop_
_entity_poly.entity_id
_entity_poly.type
_entity_poly.pdbx_seq_one_letter_code
_entity_poly.pdbx_strand_id
1 'polypeptide(L)'
;MTLICFALSSSPKLPRRGTLTQLRRHPEAERISHRGAHQTLPENSIPAFLRAIELGADAIELDVHATSDGVVIVHHDPAVTAPGVAASRLVDLSASELSRFPLAHGIEIPTLGAVLNAIADRARVYVEIKAPDIEPLVVRCIRESPATCAVHAFDHRIVKTVKALFPAVRTGVLEVARHIDPVTSLLAAGAEDLWQEASFIDEELIARAHAVNAKVIAWTSDDVDQWETLSGMGVDGICTNRIAEIVTWSL
;
A
#
# COMPACT_ATOMS: atom_id res chain seq x y z
N MET A 1 20.19 -69.12 49.73
CA MET A 1 20.88 -67.86 49.45
C MET A 1 20.90 -67.69 47.95
N THR A 2 19.92 -66.94 47.40
CA THR A 2 19.76 -66.78 45.98
C THR A 2 20.07 -65.32 45.68
N LEU A 3 21.14 -65.05 44.86
CA LEU A 3 21.49 -63.75 44.39
C LEU A 3 20.57 -63.35 43.21
N ILE A 4 19.90 -62.23 43.39
CA ILE A 4 19.13 -61.58 42.27
C ILE A 4 20.03 -60.54 41.63
N CYS A 5 20.39 -60.79 40.37
CA CYS A 5 21.06 -59.76 39.52
C CYS A 5 20.04 -58.76 38.99
N PHE A 6 20.23 -57.47 39.32
CA PHE A 6 19.50 -56.37 38.70
C PHE A 6 20.11 -56.03 37.31
N ALA A 7 19.27 -56.10 36.27
CA ALA A 7 19.62 -55.68 34.93
C ALA A 7 19.56 -54.14 34.85
N LEU A 8 20.60 -53.53 34.32
CA LEU A 8 20.69 -52.09 34.05
C LEU A 8 19.76 -51.70 32.92
N SER A 9 18.82 -50.83 33.22
CA SER A 9 17.87 -50.20 32.32
C SER A 9 18.59 -49.29 31.35
N SER A 10 18.35 -49.47 30.05
CA SER A 10 18.81 -48.62 28.97
C SER A 10 18.12 -47.25 28.98
N SER A 11 18.89 -46.17 28.99
CA SER A 11 18.42 -44.78 28.90
C SER A 11 17.67 -44.55 27.60
N PRO A 12 16.56 -43.79 27.62
CA PRO A 12 15.85 -43.42 26.40
C PRO A 12 16.68 -42.44 25.54
N LYS A 13 16.89 -42.77 24.28
CA LYS A 13 17.49 -41.89 23.30
C LYS A 13 16.56 -40.70 23.05
N LEU A 14 17.07 -39.46 23.28
CA LEU A 14 16.42 -38.23 22.88
C LEU A 14 16.11 -38.25 21.37
N PRO A 15 14.93 -37.76 20.94
CA PRO A 15 14.60 -37.67 19.55
C PRO A 15 15.58 -36.70 18.85
N ARG A 16 16.11 -37.10 17.68
CA ARG A 16 16.93 -36.26 16.82
C ARG A 16 16.12 -35.03 16.46
N ARG A 17 16.73 -33.85 16.57
CA ARG A 17 16.19 -32.58 16.07
C ARG A 17 15.65 -32.80 14.66
N GLY A 18 14.35 -32.55 14.52
CA GLY A 18 13.67 -32.63 13.24
C GLY A 18 14.36 -31.71 12.22
N THR A 19 14.43 -32.20 11.01
CA THR A 19 14.76 -31.47 9.79
C THR A 19 14.19 -30.07 9.85
N LEU A 20 15.06 -29.08 9.66
CA LEU A 20 14.66 -27.71 9.33
C LEU A 20 13.62 -27.80 8.19
N THR A 21 12.36 -27.54 8.52
CA THR A 21 11.32 -27.34 7.53
C THR A 21 11.87 -26.28 6.59
N GLN A 22 12.05 -26.63 5.31
CA GLN A 22 12.35 -25.64 4.27
C GLN A 22 11.23 -24.61 4.41
N LEU A 23 11.59 -23.42 4.92
CA LEU A 23 10.75 -22.24 4.88
C LEU A 23 10.33 -22.10 3.43
N ARG A 24 9.05 -22.28 3.13
CA ARG A 24 8.51 -21.95 1.82
C ARG A 24 8.87 -20.49 1.64
N ARG A 25 9.75 -20.16 0.70
CA ARG A 25 9.93 -18.78 0.25
C ARG A 25 8.57 -18.39 -0.32
N HIS A 26 7.81 -17.60 0.44
CA HIS A 26 6.69 -16.89 -0.11
C HIS A 26 7.24 -16.00 -1.24
N PRO A 27 6.50 -15.78 -2.33
CA PRO A 27 6.91 -14.76 -3.29
C PRO A 27 7.17 -13.48 -2.52
N GLU A 28 8.27 -12.79 -2.86
CA GLU A 28 8.65 -11.56 -2.15
C GLU A 28 7.47 -10.59 -2.16
N ALA A 29 7.14 -10.02 -0.99
CA ALA A 29 6.08 -9.03 -0.88
C ALA A 29 6.42 -7.81 -1.75
N GLU A 30 5.45 -7.27 -2.47
CA GLU A 30 5.59 -6.07 -3.28
C GLU A 30 6.03 -4.88 -2.38
N ARG A 31 7.14 -4.22 -2.72
CA ARG A 31 7.68 -3.09 -1.96
C ARG A 31 7.05 -1.81 -2.47
N ILE A 32 6.13 -1.26 -1.69
CA ILE A 32 5.31 -0.12 -2.09
C ILE A 32 5.81 1.13 -1.39
N SER A 33 6.20 2.14 -2.16
CA SER A 33 6.62 3.42 -1.61
C SER A 33 5.41 4.30 -1.30
N HIS A 34 5.11 4.50 -0.01
CA HIS A 34 4.06 5.39 0.46
C HIS A 34 4.41 6.84 0.13
N ARG A 35 3.65 7.48 -0.76
CA ARG A 35 3.82 8.86 -1.24
C ARG A 35 5.19 9.18 -1.84
N GLY A 36 5.92 8.16 -2.33
CA GLY A 36 7.26 8.33 -2.90
C GLY A 36 8.39 8.30 -1.86
N ALA A 37 9.64 8.54 -2.31
CA ALA A 37 10.83 8.59 -1.44
C ALA A 37 10.88 9.92 -0.66
N HIS A 38 9.92 10.15 0.21
CA HIS A 38 9.68 11.44 0.86
C HIS A 38 10.53 11.70 2.12
N GLN A 39 11.46 10.81 2.47
CA GLN A 39 12.45 11.11 3.52
C GLN A 39 13.39 12.27 3.15
N THR A 40 13.56 12.53 1.86
CA THR A 40 14.47 13.58 1.35
C THR A 40 13.82 14.53 0.35
N LEU A 41 12.65 14.21 -0.13
CA LEU A 41 11.87 14.98 -1.12
C LEU A 41 10.46 15.20 -0.59
N PRO A 42 9.71 16.21 -1.06
CA PRO A 42 8.32 16.37 -0.66
C PRO A 42 7.48 15.15 -1.04
N GLU A 43 6.65 14.67 -0.10
CA GLU A 43 5.70 13.61 -0.40
C GLU A 43 4.75 14.01 -1.53
N ASN A 44 4.16 13.01 -2.19
CA ASN A 44 3.19 13.22 -3.26
C ASN A 44 3.70 14.13 -4.40
N SER A 45 5.02 14.06 -4.68
CA SER A 45 5.66 14.84 -5.74
C SER A 45 6.32 13.94 -6.81
N ILE A 46 6.35 14.42 -8.06
CA ILE A 46 6.99 13.68 -9.15
C ILE A 46 8.45 13.31 -8.83
N PRO A 47 9.30 14.21 -8.29
CA PRO A 47 10.66 13.84 -7.91
C PRO A 47 10.73 12.71 -6.87
N ALA A 48 9.81 12.70 -5.88
CA ALA A 48 9.78 11.65 -4.86
C ALA A 48 9.39 10.29 -5.46
N PHE A 49 8.43 10.27 -6.39
CA PHE A 49 8.03 9.04 -7.08
C PHE A 49 9.14 8.48 -7.96
N LEU A 50 9.78 9.32 -8.76
CA LEU A 50 10.89 8.91 -9.61
C LEU A 50 12.06 8.40 -8.78
N ARG A 51 12.35 9.06 -7.66
CA ARG A 51 13.39 8.61 -6.73
C ARG A 51 13.07 7.27 -6.10
N ALA A 52 11.82 7.01 -5.73
CA ALA A 52 11.42 5.70 -5.21
C ALA A 52 11.64 4.57 -6.22
N ILE A 53 11.30 4.81 -7.50
CA ILE A 53 11.55 3.86 -8.59
C ILE A 53 13.04 3.61 -8.78
N GLU A 54 13.86 4.66 -8.78
CA GLU A 54 15.33 4.53 -8.86
C GLU A 54 15.92 3.72 -7.71
N LEU A 55 15.33 3.81 -6.52
CA LEU A 55 15.72 3.03 -5.34
C LEU A 55 15.29 1.57 -5.42
N GLY A 56 14.39 1.20 -6.33
CA GLY A 56 13.93 -0.17 -6.55
C GLY A 56 12.55 -0.47 -5.95
N ALA A 57 11.69 0.54 -5.78
CA ALA A 57 10.28 0.31 -5.46
C ALA A 57 9.60 -0.48 -6.58
N ASP A 58 8.82 -1.49 -6.22
CA ASP A 58 7.98 -2.25 -7.15
C ASP A 58 6.70 -1.48 -7.51
N ALA A 59 6.22 -0.68 -6.57
CA ALA A 59 5.04 0.16 -6.72
C ALA A 59 5.14 1.48 -5.95
N ILE A 60 4.32 2.43 -6.40
CA ILE A 60 4.15 3.75 -5.79
C ILE A 60 2.72 3.84 -5.27
N GLU A 61 2.56 4.31 -4.06
CA GLU A 61 1.26 4.72 -3.52
C GLU A 61 1.18 6.24 -3.48
N LEU A 62 0.00 6.82 -3.75
CA LEU A 62 -0.26 8.25 -3.75
C LEU A 62 -1.72 8.58 -3.44
N ASP A 63 -1.95 9.80 -2.94
CA ASP A 63 -3.25 10.33 -2.54
C ASP A 63 -3.82 11.32 -3.56
N VAL A 64 -5.14 11.29 -3.84
CA VAL A 64 -5.74 12.23 -4.78
C VAL A 64 -6.96 12.96 -4.24
N HIS A 65 -7.06 14.23 -4.63
CA HIS A 65 -8.21 15.10 -4.52
C HIS A 65 -8.56 15.71 -5.87
N ALA A 66 -9.64 16.47 -5.95
CA ALA A 66 -9.95 17.28 -7.12
C ALA A 66 -10.11 18.76 -6.75
N THR A 67 -9.72 19.62 -7.68
CA THR A 67 -9.94 21.07 -7.61
C THR A 67 -11.38 21.44 -8.02
N SER A 68 -11.78 22.70 -7.77
CA SER A 68 -13.12 23.22 -8.12
C SER A 68 -13.44 23.15 -9.62
N ASP A 69 -12.42 23.19 -10.47
CA ASP A 69 -12.52 23.06 -11.94
C ASP A 69 -12.32 21.63 -12.44
N GLY A 70 -12.32 20.62 -11.52
CA GLY A 70 -12.33 19.20 -11.85
C GLY A 70 -11.00 18.62 -12.30
N VAL A 71 -9.88 19.24 -11.97
CA VAL A 71 -8.53 18.70 -12.18
C VAL A 71 -8.17 17.80 -11.01
N VAL A 72 -7.82 16.53 -11.27
CA VAL A 72 -7.34 15.60 -10.23
C VAL A 72 -5.88 15.91 -9.92
N ILE A 73 -5.62 16.19 -8.65
CA ILE A 73 -4.29 16.55 -8.12
C ILE A 73 -3.82 15.51 -7.10
N VAL A 74 -2.50 15.43 -6.90
CA VAL A 74 -1.88 14.48 -5.98
C VAL A 74 -1.48 15.22 -4.72
N HIS A 75 -2.21 14.98 -3.62
CA HIS A 75 -2.00 15.61 -2.32
C HIS A 75 -2.75 14.83 -1.24
N HIS A 76 -2.18 14.73 -0.04
CA HIS A 76 -2.81 13.96 1.05
C HIS A 76 -3.95 14.71 1.73
N ASP A 77 -3.71 15.95 2.18
CA ASP A 77 -4.66 16.71 2.97
C ASP A 77 -5.76 17.35 2.11
N PRO A 78 -6.97 17.53 2.63
CA PRO A 78 -8.07 18.19 1.90
C PRO A 78 -7.86 19.70 1.74
N ALA A 79 -6.80 20.26 2.33
CA ALA A 79 -6.48 21.67 2.31
C ALA A 79 -4.97 21.89 2.14
N VAL A 80 -4.62 23.00 1.56
CA VAL A 80 -3.23 23.44 1.34
C VAL A 80 -2.91 24.68 2.14
N THR A 81 -1.63 24.81 2.53
CA THR A 81 -1.08 25.97 3.25
C THR A 81 0.22 26.42 2.61
N ALA A 82 0.51 27.71 2.67
CA ALA A 82 1.80 28.26 2.30
C ALA A 82 2.15 29.45 3.21
N PRO A 83 3.43 29.76 3.43
CA PRO A 83 3.84 30.91 4.22
C PRO A 83 3.19 32.22 3.72
N GLY A 84 2.48 32.93 4.59
CA GLY A 84 1.80 34.18 4.25
C GLY A 84 0.52 34.03 3.43
N VAL A 85 0.06 32.81 3.16
CA VAL A 85 -1.20 32.53 2.46
C VAL A 85 -2.16 31.82 3.42
N ALA A 86 -3.43 32.25 3.43
CA ALA A 86 -4.44 31.59 4.25
C ALA A 86 -4.65 30.15 3.75
N ALA A 87 -4.85 29.22 4.73
CA ALA A 87 -5.20 27.84 4.41
C ALA A 87 -6.46 27.80 3.52
N SER A 88 -6.44 27.00 2.49
CA SER A 88 -7.54 26.89 1.53
C SER A 88 -7.86 25.44 1.22
N ARG A 89 -9.15 25.11 1.15
CA ARG A 89 -9.58 23.76 0.79
C ARG A 89 -9.34 23.55 -0.71
N LEU A 90 -8.85 22.37 -1.07
CA LEU A 90 -8.57 22.02 -2.47
C LEU A 90 -9.81 22.12 -3.36
N VAL A 91 -10.95 21.71 -2.86
CA VAL A 91 -12.24 21.75 -3.56
C VAL A 91 -12.72 23.18 -3.87
N ASP A 92 -12.19 24.20 -3.20
CA ASP A 92 -12.53 25.62 -3.40
C ASP A 92 -11.54 26.34 -4.33
N LEU A 93 -10.42 25.69 -4.71
CA LEU A 93 -9.37 26.23 -5.57
C LEU A 93 -9.46 25.67 -6.98
N SER A 94 -9.22 26.50 -7.99
CA SER A 94 -8.90 26.01 -9.33
C SER A 94 -7.48 25.48 -9.40
N ALA A 95 -7.18 24.66 -10.40
CA ALA A 95 -5.83 24.14 -10.62
C ALA A 95 -4.79 25.27 -10.81
N SER A 96 -5.16 26.38 -11.46
CA SER A 96 -4.26 27.53 -11.64
C SER A 96 -3.90 28.23 -10.32
N GLU A 97 -4.79 28.19 -9.32
CA GLU A 97 -4.55 28.81 -8.03
C GLU A 97 -3.61 28.01 -7.13
N LEU A 98 -3.40 26.71 -7.43
CA LEU A 98 -2.49 25.85 -6.67
C LEU A 98 -1.03 26.31 -6.74
N SER A 99 -0.64 27.08 -7.77
CA SER A 99 0.69 27.69 -7.86
C SER A 99 1.05 28.60 -6.67
N ARG A 100 0.04 29.05 -5.91
CA ARG A 100 0.22 29.82 -4.68
C ARG A 100 0.61 28.97 -3.48
N PHE A 101 0.53 27.65 -3.60
CA PHE A 101 0.74 26.67 -2.54
C PHE A 101 1.78 25.61 -2.95
N PRO A 102 3.02 26.02 -3.25
CA PRO A 102 4.04 25.05 -3.63
C PRO A 102 4.38 24.14 -2.45
N LEU A 103 4.74 22.91 -2.75
CA LEU A 103 5.39 22.00 -1.83
C LEU A 103 6.77 22.54 -1.41
N ALA A 104 7.43 21.88 -0.48
CA ALA A 104 8.80 22.26 -0.10
C ALA A 104 9.72 22.34 -1.35
N HIS A 105 10.72 23.21 -1.27
CA HIS A 105 11.66 23.51 -2.37
C HIS A 105 11.02 24.14 -3.61
N GLY A 106 9.81 24.69 -3.52
CA GLY A 106 9.11 25.33 -4.63
C GLY A 106 8.56 24.35 -5.65
N ILE A 107 8.44 23.07 -5.31
CA ILE A 107 7.88 22.03 -6.20
C ILE A 107 6.37 22.24 -6.28
N GLU A 108 5.82 22.22 -7.48
CA GLU A 108 4.37 22.33 -7.70
C GLU A 108 3.64 21.06 -7.25
N ILE A 109 2.40 21.22 -6.75
CA ILE A 109 1.48 20.10 -6.53
C ILE A 109 1.13 19.52 -7.90
N PRO A 110 1.47 18.22 -8.16
CA PRO A 110 1.27 17.68 -9.49
C PRO A 110 -0.17 17.25 -9.74
N THR A 111 -0.60 17.25 -11.00
CA THR A 111 -1.83 16.57 -11.40
C THR A 111 -1.61 15.07 -11.47
N LEU A 112 -2.68 14.27 -11.24
CA LEU A 112 -2.61 12.82 -11.40
C LEU A 112 -2.13 12.42 -12.80
N GLY A 113 -2.64 13.06 -13.84
CA GLY A 113 -2.20 12.78 -15.22
C GLY A 113 -0.71 13.02 -15.45
N ALA A 114 -0.14 14.10 -14.87
CA ALA A 114 1.30 14.36 -14.95
C ALA A 114 2.13 13.28 -14.24
N VAL A 115 1.68 12.85 -13.05
CA VAL A 115 2.34 11.76 -12.29
C VAL A 115 2.30 10.45 -13.05
N LEU A 116 1.12 10.03 -13.53
CA LEU A 116 0.95 8.78 -14.26
C LEU A 116 1.79 8.75 -15.55
N ASN A 117 1.87 9.86 -16.27
CA ASN A 117 2.74 9.98 -17.45
C ASN A 117 4.23 9.93 -17.07
N ALA A 118 4.61 10.56 -15.96
CA ALA A 118 5.99 10.54 -15.50
C ALA A 118 6.44 9.15 -15.02
N ILE A 119 5.57 8.36 -14.39
CA ILE A 119 5.86 6.99 -13.97
C ILE A 119 5.77 6.03 -15.15
N ALA A 120 4.75 6.16 -15.99
CA ALA A 120 4.46 5.27 -17.12
C ALA A 120 4.39 3.78 -16.69
N ASP A 121 5.09 2.90 -17.39
CA ASP A 121 5.13 1.45 -17.14
C ASP A 121 6.25 1.00 -16.17
N ARG A 122 6.97 1.96 -15.55
CA ARG A 122 8.15 1.65 -14.72
C ARG A 122 7.81 1.06 -13.36
N ALA A 123 6.62 1.36 -12.82
CA ALA A 123 6.12 0.83 -11.55
C ALA A 123 4.59 0.84 -11.56
N ARG A 124 3.97 -0.02 -10.75
CA ARG A 124 2.53 0.06 -10.49
C ARG A 124 2.23 1.31 -9.68
N VAL A 125 1.07 1.93 -9.94
CA VAL A 125 0.59 3.09 -9.16
C VAL A 125 -0.68 2.70 -8.42
N TYR A 126 -0.63 2.76 -7.11
CA TYR A 126 -1.79 2.64 -6.23
C TYR A 126 -2.31 4.04 -5.91
N VAL A 127 -3.54 4.32 -6.32
CA VAL A 127 -4.18 5.63 -6.21
C VAL A 127 -5.21 5.59 -5.07
N GLU A 128 -4.92 6.27 -3.95
CA GLU A 128 -5.90 6.46 -2.89
C GLU A 128 -6.84 7.64 -3.22
N ILE A 129 -8.13 7.37 -3.37
CA ILE A 129 -9.13 8.42 -3.53
C ILE A 129 -9.58 8.91 -2.16
N LYS A 130 -9.24 10.17 -1.84
CA LYS A 130 -9.50 10.79 -0.52
C LYS A 130 -10.87 11.45 -0.39
N ALA A 131 -11.55 11.71 -1.51
CA ALA A 131 -12.82 12.44 -1.53
C ALA A 131 -13.86 11.74 -2.43
N PRO A 132 -15.15 11.74 -2.05
CA PRO A 132 -16.22 11.21 -2.89
C PRO A 132 -16.45 12.10 -4.12
N ASP A 133 -17.19 11.56 -5.10
CA ASP A 133 -17.65 12.23 -6.30
C ASP A 133 -16.56 12.62 -7.33
N ILE A 134 -15.31 12.19 -7.11
CA ILE A 134 -14.20 12.40 -8.06
C ILE A 134 -13.82 11.14 -8.84
N GLU A 135 -14.46 9.99 -8.58
CA GLU A 135 -14.16 8.70 -9.18
C GLU A 135 -14.19 8.73 -10.73
N PRO A 136 -15.17 9.41 -11.40
CA PRO A 136 -15.16 9.50 -12.85
C PRO A 136 -13.95 10.26 -13.41
N LEU A 137 -13.46 11.28 -12.68
CA LEU A 137 -12.28 12.06 -13.05
C LEU A 137 -11.01 11.21 -12.93
N VAL A 138 -10.88 10.48 -11.82
CA VAL A 138 -9.74 9.57 -11.58
C VAL A 138 -9.72 8.46 -12.61
N VAL A 139 -10.85 7.80 -12.87
CA VAL A 139 -10.97 6.74 -13.90
C VAL A 139 -10.59 7.26 -15.28
N ARG A 140 -10.96 8.49 -15.62
CA ARG A 140 -10.54 9.12 -16.90
C ARG A 140 -9.02 9.26 -16.94
N CYS A 141 -8.39 9.83 -15.93
CA CYS A 141 -6.93 9.97 -15.87
C CYS A 141 -6.21 8.63 -16.04
N ILE A 142 -6.71 7.58 -15.36
CA ILE A 142 -6.13 6.22 -15.45
C ILE A 142 -6.24 5.65 -16.86
N ARG A 143 -7.41 5.78 -17.51
CA ARG A 143 -7.64 5.27 -18.88
C ARG A 143 -6.79 5.97 -19.94
N GLU A 144 -6.49 7.24 -19.75
CA GLU A 144 -5.70 8.06 -20.67
C GLU A 144 -4.18 7.92 -20.45
N SER A 145 -3.76 7.18 -19.43
CA SER A 145 -2.35 7.06 -19.06
C SER A 145 -1.74 5.72 -19.51
N PRO A 146 -0.40 5.66 -19.69
CA PRO A 146 0.32 4.42 -19.93
C PRO A 146 0.60 3.60 -18.66
N ALA A 147 0.29 4.14 -17.46
CA ALA A 147 0.65 3.52 -16.20
C ALA A 147 -0.28 2.35 -15.84
N THR A 148 0.29 1.33 -15.20
CA THR A 148 -0.50 0.26 -14.58
C THR A 148 -0.99 0.74 -13.21
N CYS A 149 -2.31 0.95 -13.08
CA CYS A 149 -2.90 1.50 -11.87
C CYS A 149 -3.77 0.50 -11.13
N ALA A 150 -3.85 0.67 -9.81
CA ALA A 150 -4.89 0.14 -8.94
C ALA A 150 -5.46 1.29 -8.10
N VAL A 151 -6.70 1.15 -7.61
CA VAL A 151 -7.39 2.22 -6.85
C VAL A 151 -7.85 1.67 -5.52
N HIS A 152 -7.66 2.44 -4.45
CA HIS A 152 -8.15 2.07 -3.13
C HIS A 152 -8.72 3.30 -2.38
N ALA A 153 -9.50 3.05 -1.35
CA ALA A 153 -10.07 4.10 -0.52
C ALA A 153 -10.55 3.56 0.84
N PHE A 154 -10.61 4.43 1.84
CA PHE A 154 -11.27 4.18 3.12
C PHE A 154 -12.80 4.15 2.99
N ASP A 155 -13.37 4.99 2.14
CA ASP A 155 -14.77 4.90 1.80
C ASP A 155 -14.97 3.83 0.72
N HIS A 156 -15.37 2.63 1.14
CA HIS A 156 -15.55 1.50 0.23
C HIS A 156 -16.66 1.70 -0.82
N ARG A 157 -17.52 2.72 -0.67
CA ARG A 157 -18.48 3.12 -1.70
C ARG A 157 -17.77 3.69 -2.92
N ILE A 158 -16.68 4.42 -2.70
CA ILE A 158 -15.77 4.91 -3.76
C ILE A 158 -15.20 3.73 -4.53
N VAL A 159 -14.66 2.72 -3.83
CA VAL A 159 -14.11 1.50 -4.43
C VAL A 159 -15.15 0.80 -5.32
N LYS A 160 -16.37 0.63 -4.81
CA LYS A 160 -17.49 0.04 -5.56
C LYS A 160 -17.86 0.86 -6.80
N THR A 161 -17.87 2.20 -6.69
CA THR A 161 -18.16 3.10 -7.80
C THR A 161 -17.07 2.99 -8.88
N VAL A 162 -15.78 3.02 -8.50
CA VAL A 162 -14.67 2.84 -9.42
C VAL A 162 -14.76 1.50 -10.14
N LYS A 163 -15.06 0.41 -9.41
CA LYS A 163 -15.22 -0.94 -10.00
C LYS A 163 -16.37 -1.00 -11.01
N ALA A 164 -17.47 -0.31 -10.73
CA ALA A 164 -18.61 -0.20 -11.67
C ALA A 164 -18.24 0.62 -12.93
N LEU A 165 -17.50 1.73 -12.77
CA LEU A 165 -17.08 2.58 -13.88
C LEU A 165 -15.98 1.93 -14.73
N PHE A 166 -15.07 1.19 -14.12
CA PHE A 166 -13.93 0.55 -14.80
C PHE A 166 -13.67 -0.87 -14.24
N PRO A 167 -14.45 -1.89 -14.67
CA PRO A 167 -14.34 -3.25 -14.14
C PRO A 167 -12.96 -3.89 -14.26
N ALA A 168 -12.13 -3.46 -15.23
CA ALA A 168 -10.79 -4.00 -15.45
C ALA A 168 -9.74 -3.42 -14.52
N VAL A 169 -9.99 -2.27 -13.87
CA VAL A 169 -9.03 -1.73 -12.91
C VAL A 169 -9.06 -2.53 -11.62
N ARG A 170 -7.88 -2.83 -11.09
CA ARG A 170 -7.73 -3.48 -9.79
C ARG A 170 -8.13 -2.51 -8.69
N THR A 171 -8.88 -2.99 -7.70
CA THR A 171 -9.37 -2.14 -6.61
C THR A 171 -9.09 -2.76 -5.25
N GLY A 172 -8.93 -1.91 -4.23
CA GLY A 172 -8.68 -2.31 -2.85
C GLY A 172 -9.51 -1.54 -1.83
N VAL A 173 -9.76 -2.18 -0.70
CA VAL A 173 -10.39 -1.56 0.48
C VAL A 173 -9.32 -1.28 1.54
N LEU A 174 -9.31 -0.07 2.10
CA LEU A 174 -8.45 0.32 3.23
C LEU A 174 -9.18 0.07 4.56
N GLU A 175 -8.48 -0.59 5.50
CA GLU A 175 -9.01 -0.96 6.82
C GLU A 175 -8.02 -0.60 7.94
N VAL A 176 -8.54 0.01 9.01
CA VAL A 176 -7.79 0.42 10.21
C VAL A 176 -8.20 -0.39 11.44
N ALA A 177 -8.96 -1.46 11.26
CA ALA A 177 -9.46 -2.28 12.35
C ALA A 177 -9.45 -3.76 11.95
N ARG A 178 -9.32 -4.65 12.95
CA ARG A 178 -9.51 -6.08 12.74
C ARG A 178 -10.99 -6.42 12.82
N HIS A 179 -11.60 -6.65 11.66
CA HIS A 179 -13.01 -7.06 11.58
C HIS A 179 -13.20 -8.53 11.95
N ILE A 180 -14.38 -8.89 12.50
CA ILE A 180 -14.75 -10.28 12.77
C ILE A 180 -14.69 -11.11 11.50
N ASP A 181 -15.18 -10.55 10.40
CA ASP A 181 -15.03 -11.10 9.05
C ASP A 181 -14.24 -10.11 8.16
N PRO A 182 -12.94 -10.34 7.93
CA PRO A 182 -12.09 -9.37 7.25
C PRO A 182 -12.36 -9.24 5.75
N VAL A 183 -13.14 -10.15 5.15
CA VAL A 183 -13.39 -10.13 3.70
C VAL A 183 -14.78 -9.61 3.33
N THR A 184 -15.65 -9.32 4.30
CA THR A 184 -17.02 -8.87 4.02
C THR A 184 -17.05 -7.56 3.22
N SER A 185 -16.32 -6.54 3.65
CA SER A 185 -16.25 -5.24 2.97
C SER A 185 -15.61 -5.35 1.60
N LEU A 186 -14.53 -6.11 1.49
CA LEU A 186 -13.83 -6.40 0.25
C LEU A 186 -14.77 -7.03 -0.79
N LEU A 187 -15.48 -8.08 -0.44
CA LEU A 187 -16.44 -8.77 -1.34
C LEU A 187 -17.62 -7.87 -1.71
N ALA A 188 -18.16 -7.08 -0.75
CA ALA A 188 -19.25 -6.15 -1.00
C ALA A 188 -18.88 -5.00 -1.94
N ALA A 189 -17.62 -4.58 -1.92
CA ALA A 189 -17.06 -3.59 -2.84
C ALA A 189 -16.67 -4.18 -4.20
N GLY A 190 -16.52 -5.50 -4.32
CA GLY A 190 -15.96 -6.18 -5.49
C GLY A 190 -14.47 -5.93 -5.67
N ALA A 191 -13.76 -5.71 -4.55
CA ALA A 191 -12.33 -5.41 -4.53
C ALA A 191 -11.46 -6.68 -4.55
N GLU A 192 -10.22 -6.54 -4.99
CA GLU A 192 -9.22 -7.61 -5.08
C GLU A 192 -8.06 -7.44 -4.10
N ASP A 193 -7.95 -6.28 -3.43
CA ASP A 193 -6.90 -5.99 -2.45
C ASP A 193 -7.51 -5.59 -1.11
N LEU A 194 -7.03 -6.22 -0.03
CA LEU A 194 -7.26 -5.80 1.34
C LEU A 194 -6.03 -5.03 1.81
N TRP A 195 -6.14 -3.72 1.90
CA TRP A 195 -5.14 -2.85 2.50
C TRP A 195 -5.41 -2.76 3.99
N GLN A 196 -4.67 -3.51 4.78
CA GLN A 196 -4.87 -3.59 6.22
C GLN A 196 -3.78 -2.84 6.97
N GLU A 197 -4.18 -2.04 7.97
CA GLU A 197 -3.22 -1.47 8.92
C GLU A 197 -2.40 -2.58 9.57
N ALA A 198 -1.07 -2.43 9.56
CA ALA A 198 -0.11 -3.51 9.80
C ALA A 198 -0.25 -4.21 11.17
N SER A 199 -0.66 -3.48 12.22
CA SER A 199 -0.82 -4.05 13.58
C SER A 199 -2.03 -5.00 13.72
N PHE A 200 -2.96 -4.98 12.75
CA PHE A 200 -4.16 -5.82 12.74
C PHE A 200 -4.04 -7.02 11.79
N ILE A 201 -2.85 -7.28 11.23
CA ILE A 201 -2.61 -8.42 10.34
C ILE A 201 -2.22 -9.64 11.18
N ASP A 202 -2.87 -10.77 10.89
CA ASP A 202 -2.55 -12.10 11.41
C ASP A 202 -2.69 -13.16 10.32
N GLU A 203 -2.18 -14.37 10.57
CA GLU A 203 -2.24 -15.48 9.61
C GLU A 203 -3.67 -15.86 9.23
N GLU A 204 -4.66 -15.69 10.12
CA GLU A 204 -6.07 -15.96 9.84
C GLU A 204 -6.61 -14.97 8.82
N LEU A 205 -6.33 -13.66 8.98
CA LEU A 205 -6.75 -12.63 8.03
C LEU A 205 -6.18 -12.92 6.63
N ILE A 206 -4.88 -13.21 6.54
CA ILE A 206 -4.21 -13.53 5.28
C ILE A 206 -4.84 -14.77 4.63
N ALA A 207 -5.01 -15.85 5.39
CA ALA A 207 -5.61 -17.08 4.89
C ALA A 207 -7.05 -16.86 4.36
N ARG A 208 -7.85 -16.03 5.05
CA ARG A 208 -9.23 -15.69 4.63
C ARG A 208 -9.26 -14.83 3.37
N ALA A 209 -8.37 -13.85 3.26
CA ALA A 209 -8.25 -13.03 2.06
C ALA A 209 -7.80 -13.88 0.85
N HIS A 210 -6.78 -14.71 1.03
CA HIS A 210 -6.30 -15.60 -0.02
C HIS A 210 -7.34 -16.64 -0.45
N ALA A 211 -8.20 -17.12 0.46
CA ALA A 211 -9.28 -18.05 0.12
C ALA A 211 -10.31 -17.47 -0.86
N VAL A 212 -10.41 -16.14 -0.95
CA VAL A 212 -11.25 -15.43 -1.92
C VAL A 212 -10.43 -14.80 -3.06
N ASN A 213 -9.16 -15.21 -3.25
CA ASN A 213 -8.21 -14.69 -4.23
C ASN A 213 -7.89 -13.20 -4.09
N ALA A 214 -8.03 -12.64 -2.90
CA ALA A 214 -7.61 -11.28 -2.61
C ALA A 214 -6.17 -11.23 -2.12
N LYS A 215 -5.47 -10.13 -2.42
CA LYS A 215 -4.16 -9.83 -1.84
C LYS A 215 -4.30 -9.09 -0.51
N VAL A 216 -3.31 -9.27 0.37
CA VAL A 216 -3.18 -8.50 1.61
C VAL A 216 -1.97 -7.58 1.48
N ILE A 217 -2.21 -6.28 1.59
CA ILE A 217 -1.18 -5.25 1.58
C ILE A 217 -1.14 -4.59 2.97
N ALA A 218 0.01 -4.71 3.63
CA ALA A 218 0.24 -4.09 4.92
C ALA A 218 0.58 -2.60 4.76
N TRP A 219 -0.06 -1.72 5.53
CA TRP A 219 0.23 -0.28 5.54
C TRP A 219 0.10 0.30 6.96
N THR A 220 0.78 1.35 7.37
CA THR A 220 2.09 1.70 6.86
C THR A 220 3.10 1.09 7.83
N SER A 221 4.00 0.28 7.32
CA SER A 221 4.99 -0.44 8.14
C SER A 221 6.39 0.11 7.87
N ASP A 222 7.02 0.68 8.91
CA ASP A 222 8.33 1.34 8.83
C ASP A 222 9.39 0.66 9.71
N ASP A 223 9.10 -0.53 10.24
CA ASP A 223 9.96 -1.27 11.15
C ASP A 223 10.46 -2.57 10.49
N VAL A 224 11.78 -2.81 10.54
CA VAL A 224 12.42 -3.99 9.94
C VAL A 224 11.93 -5.29 10.57
N ASP A 225 11.74 -5.33 11.90
CA ASP A 225 11.25 -6.53 12.59
C ASP A 225 9.79 -6.82 12.19
N GLN A 226 9.02 -5.76 11.93
CA GLN A 226 7.64 -5.89 11.43
C GLN A 226 7.63 -6.39 9.98
N TRP A 227 8.56 -5.94 9.11
CA TRP A 227 8.67 -6.46 7.74
C TRP A 227 8.99 -7.95 7.71
N GLU A 228 9.90 -8.42 8.59
CA GLU A 228 10.22 -9.84 8.70
C GLU A 228 8.99 -10.65 9.13
N THR A 229 8.26 -10.15 10.14
CA THR A 229 7.05 -10.78 10.63
C THR A 229 5.96 -10.86 9.56
N LEU A 230 5.65 -9.74 8.89
CA LEU A 230 4.62 -9.64 7.84
C LEU A 230 4.97 -10.53 6.64
N SER A 231 6.23 -10.48 6.18
CA SER A 231 6.70 -11.33 5.08
C SER A 231 6.65 -12.81 5.45
N GLY A 232 7.02 -13.15 6.69
CA GLY A 232 6.93 -14.52 7.23
C GLY A 232 5.50 -15.05 7.30
N MET A 233 4.52 -14.19 7.56
CA MET A 233 3.09 -14.53 7.50
C MET A 233 2.55 -14.64 6.09
N GLY A 234 3.23 -14.07 5.09
CA GLY A 234 2.85 -14.18 3.66
C GLY A 234 1.95 -13.07 3.16
N VAL A 235 2.14 -11.82 3.61
CA VAL A 235 1.50 -10.65 2.97
C VAL A 235 1.97 -10.50 1.53
N ASP A 236 1.13 -9.94 0.66
CA ASP A 236 1.42 -9.77 -0.77
C ASP A 236 2.14 -8.45 -1.06
N GLY A 237 2.09 -7.48 -0.15
CA GLY A 237 2.76 -6.20 -0.28
C GLY A 237 2.96 -5.51 1.06
N ILE A 238 3.97 -4.65 1.12
CA ILE A 238 4.28 -3.78 2.27
C ILE A 238 4.43 -2.36 1.78
N CYS A 239 3.53 -1.49 2.24
CA CYS A 239 3.57 -0.04 2.01
C CYS A 239 4.35 0.62 3.14
N THR A 240 5.41 1.37 2.79
CA THR A 240 6.36 1.94 3.75
C THR A 240 6.82 3.34 3.37
N ASN A 241 7.13 4.17 4.38
CA ASN A 241 7.83 5.44 4.22
C ASN A 241 9.35 5.25 4.00
N ARG A 242 9.88 4.04 4.23
CA ARG A 242 11.32 3.74 4.25
C ARG A 242 11.74 2.88 3.05
N ILE A 243 11.38 3.32 1.83
CA ILE A 243 11.59 2.54 0.62
C ILE A 243 13.05 2.15 0.38
N ALA A 244 14.01 3.03 0.65
CA ALA A 244 15.42 2.72 0.49
C ALA A 244 15.89 1.57 1.39
N GLU A 245 15.28 1.44 2.56
CA GLU A 245 15.65 0.47 3.57
C GLU A 245 15.00 -0.89 3.29
N ILE A 246 13.70 -0.92 2.95
CA ILE A 246 13.01 -2.18 2.65
C ILE A 246 13.59 -2.85 1.39
N VAL A 247 14.02 -2.08 0.40
CA VAL A 247 14.66 -2.63 -0.80
C VAL A 247 15.99 -3.29 -0.47
N THR A 248 16.79 -2.68 0.41
CA THR A 248 18.08 -3.27 0.83
C THR A 248 17.90 -4.43 1.80
N TRP A 249 16.85 -4.44 2.59
CA TRP A 249 16.52 -5.53 3.52
C TRP A 249 16.10 -6.81 2.80
N SER A 250 15.38 -6.70 1.68
CA SER A 250 14.86 -7.84 0.91
C SER A 250 15.87 -8.44 -0.09
N LEU A 251 17.09 -7.88 -0.19
CA LEU A 251 18.19 -8.40 -1.01
C LEU A 251 19.03 -9.40 -0.22
#